data_14fe0746f0528cad4d1608ea395a080b
#
_entry.id   14fe0746f0528cad4d1608ea395a080b
#
_cell.length_a   1.000
_cell.length_b   1.000
_cell.length_c   1.000
_cell.angle_alpha   90.00
_cell.angle_beta   90.00
_cell.angle_gamma   90.00
#
_symmetry.space_group_name_H-M   'P 1'
#
loop_
_entity.id
_entity.type
_entity.pdbx_description
1 polymer ?
#
loop_
_entity_poly.entity_id
_entity_poly.type
_entity_poly.pdbx_seq_one_letter_code
_entity_poly.pdbx_strand_id
1 'polypeptide(L)'
;MTMRTARAICLTMMTSLGLILAFFATQSAAKPPQSSMAGDAKDQPYAIEYYYKTQWGHAEEFLALFKKNHYPVLKKEMELGRMLSVTMAVPRYHTTEDGRWDYRVTIVFKNAAVANDNFDSSGIIKQLYPDQETYKKEEQRRFEILDAHWDLPIKDVNLGAK
;
A
#
# COMPACT_ATOMS: atom_id res chain seq x y z
N MET A 1 21.79 -82.27 2.45
CA MET A 1 22.30 -83.22 3.47
C MET A 1 21.83 -82.71 4.82
N THR A 2 20.97 -83.54 5.40
CA THR A 2 20.58 -83.67 6.82
C THR A 2 20.02 -82.46 7.57
N MET A 3 18.75 -82.37 7.76
CA MET A 3 17.87 -83.10 8.71
C MET A 3 18.04 -82.78 10.20
N ARG A 4 16.97 -82.44 10.81
CA ARG A 4 16.37 -82.81 12.12
C ARG A 4 16.44 -81.71 13.17
N THR A 5 15.47 -81.52 13.99
CA THR A 5 14.14 -81.95 14.36
C THR A 5 13.70 -81.13 15.57
N ALA A 6 12.50 -80.65 15.53
CA ALA A 6 11.47 -80.74 16.54
C ALA A 6 11.83 -80.84 18.02
N ARG A 7 11.20 -79.96 18.83
CA ARG A 7 10.24 -80.46 19.87
C ARG A 7 9.54 -79.29 20.60
N ALA A 8 8.27 -79.40 20.61
CA ALA A 8 7.32 -78.66 21.40
C ALA A 8 7.46 -79.01 22.88
N ILE A 9 7.22 -78.08 23.75
CA ILE A 9 6.61 -78.33 25.05
C ILE A 9 5.63 -77.19 25.38
N CYS A 10 4.45 -77.61 25.64
CA CYS A 10 3.24 -76.90 26.10
C CYS A 10 3.42 -76.54 27.59
N LEU A 11 2.82 -75.49 28.07
CA LEU A 11 1.92 -75.52 29.22
C LEU A 11 1.82 -74.21 29.95
N THR A 12 0.61 -73.85 30.07
CA THR A 12 -0.19 -73.23 31.15
C THR A 12 -0.16 -71.74 31.39
N MET A 13 -1.29 -71.21 31.05
CA MET A 13 -2.23 -70.36 31.85
C MET A 13 -1.66 -69.59 33.02
N MET A 14 -1.83 -68.27 32.90
CA MET A 14 -2.56 -67.59 34.01
C MET A 14 -3.10 -66.26 33.49
N THR A 15 -4.40 -66.12 33.61
CA THR A 15 -5.25 -64.97 33.41
C THR A 15 -4.90 -63.88 34.42
N SER A 16 -4.61 -62.69 33.98
CA SER A 16 -4.82 -61.49 34.76
C SER A 16 -5.47 -60.40 33.89
N LEU A 17 -6.73 -60.20 34.12
CA LEU A 17 -7.57 -59.17 33.55
C LEU A 17 -7.19 -57.83 34.18
N GLY A 18 -6.28 -57.10 33.53
CA GLY A 18 -5.89 -55.74 33.90
C GLY A 18 -6.69 -54.74 33.08
N LEU A 19 -7.70 -54.16 33.70
CA LEU A 19 -8.52 -53.11 33.16
C LEU A 19 -7.70 -51.82 33.06
N ILE A 20 -7.10 -51.56 31.90
CA ILE A 20 -6.40 -50.29 31.61
C ILE A 20 -7.49 -49.30 31.18
N LEU A 21 -7.92 -48.44 32.12
CA LEU A 21 -8.69 -47.23 31.79
C LEU A 21 -7.73 -46.29 31.03
N ALA A 22 -7.85 -46.26 29.72
CA ALA A 22 -7.24 -45.25 28.93
C ALA A 22 -7.97 -43.92 29.13
N PHE A 23 -7.39 -43.02 29.94
CA PHE A 23 -7.80 -41.63 29.98
C PHE A 23 -7.40 -40.98 28.66
N PHE A 24 -8.35 -40.87 27.71
CA PHE A 24 -8.21 -39.98 26.59
C PHE A 24 -8.34 -38.53 27.12
N ALA A 25 -7.20 -37.92 27.44
CA ALA A 25 -7.15 -36.50 27.63
C ALA A 25 -7.35 -35.83 26.25
N THR A 26 -8.55 -35.36 25.99
CA THR A 26 -8.85 -34.48 24.88
C THR A 26 -8.08 -33.17 25.11
N GLN A 27 -6.89 -33.06 24.54
CA GLN A 27 -6.20 -31.80 24.43
C GLN A 27 -6.98 -30.93 23.45
N SER A 28 -7.82 -30.06 24.00
CA SER A 28 -8.40 -28.95 23.27
C SER A 28 -7.23 -28.06 22.82
N ALA A 29 -6.84 -28.20 21.56
CA ALA A 29 -5.87 -27.29 20.95
C ALA A 29 -6.51 -25.89 20.99
N ALA A 30 -6.05 -25.07 21.93
CA ALA A 30 -6.39 -23.66 21.96
C ALA A 30 -5.92 -23.06 20.63
N LYS A 31 -6.88 -22.62 19.78
CA LYS A 31 -6.61 -21.86 18.57
C LYS A 31 -5.75 -20.66 18.98
N PRO A 32 -4.56 -20.46 18.37
CA PRO A 32 -3.74 -19.30 18.69
C PRO A 32 -4.58 -18.03 18.48
N PRO A 33 -4.42 -17.00 19.31
CA PRO A 33 -5.16 -15.76 19.15
C PRO A 33 -4.88 -15.24 17.74
N GLN A 34 -5.91 -15.21 16.89
CA GLN A 34 -5.85 -14.47 15.64
C GLN A 34 -5.67 -13.01 16.04
N SER A 35 -4.44 -12.51 15.83
CA SER A 35 -4.16 -11.09 15.91
C SER A 35 -5.09 -10.38 14.93
N SER A 36 -6.14 -9.75 15.48
CA SER A 36 -7.06 -8.88 14.74
C SER A 36 -6.36 -7.54 14.47
N MET A 37 -5.29 -7.58 13.68
CA MET A 37 -4.65 -6.40 13.08
C MET A 37 -5.08 -6.23 11.62
N ALA A 38 -6.29 -6.61 11.29
CA ALA A 38 -6.96 -6.11 10.10
C ALA A 38 -7.87 -4.98 10.56
N GLY A 39 -7.31 -3.80 10.79
CA GLY A 39 -8.10 -2.58 10.71
C GLY A 39 -8.84 -2.65 9.37
N ASP A 40 -10.13 -2.32 9.36
CA ASP A 40 -10.96 -2.36 8.16
C ASP A 40 -10.16 -1.75 7.00
N ALA A 41 -10.04 -2.45 5.87
CA ALA A 41 -9.29 -1.99 4.69
C ALA A 41 -9.76 -0.59 4.22
N LYS A 42 -10.93 -0.15 4.69
CA LYS A 42 -11.51 1.18 4.46
C LYS A 42 -10.81 2.31 5.20
N ASP A 43 -10.10 2.02 6.31
CA ASP A 43 -9.44 3.03 7.15
C ASP A 43 -7.91 3.04 6.99
N GLN A 44 -7.36 2.24 6.08
CA GLN A 44 -5.93 2.22 5.82
C GLN A 44 -5.53 3.39 4.92
N PRO A 45 -4.35 4.02 5.18
CA PRO A 45 -3.78 5.01 4.29
C PRO A 45 -3.71 4.50 2.85
N TYR A 46 -4.00 5.40 1.90
CA TYR A 46 -4.02 5.08 0.48
C TYR A 46 -3.07 6.00 -0.27
N ALA A 47 -2.05 5.43 -0.91
CA ALA A 47 -1.02 6.19 -1.59
C ALA A 47 -1.22 6.17 -3.11
N ILE A 48 -1.05 7.34 -3.73
CA ILE A 48 -1.01 7.51 -5.18
C ILE A 48 0.27 8.23 -5.54
N GLU A 49 0.97 7.74 -6.54
CA GLU A 49 2.11 8.40 -7.16
C GLU A 49 1.70 9.07 -8.46
N TYR A 50 1.97 10.35 -8.58
CA TYR A 50 1.68 11.20 -9.73
C TYR A 50 2.99 11.50 -10.44
N TYR A 51 3.14 11.05 -11.67
CA TYR A 51 4.34 11.23 -12.46
C TYR A 51 4.13 12.31 -13.51
N TYR A 52 5.12 13.18 -13.66
CA TYR A 52 5.12 14.28 -14.61
C TYR A 52 6.35 14.20 -15.49
N LYS A 53 6.14 14.07 -16.79
CA LYS A 53 7.16 14.18 -17.82
C LYS A 53 6.95 15.51 -18.53
N THR A 54 7.89 16.43 -18.38
CA THR A 54 7.80 17.75 -18.99
C THR A 54 8.44 17.75 -20.38
N GLN A 55 8.03 18.69 -21.22
CA GLN A 55 8.75 19.00 -22.44
C GLN A 55 10.17 19.46 -22.11
N TRP A 56 11.11 19.14 -22.97
CA TRP A 56 12.51 19.51 -22.76
C TRP A 56 12.66 21.03 -22.55
N GLY A 57 13.38 21.40 -21.49
CA GLY A 57 13.61 22.80 -21.10
C GLY A 57 12.52 23.40 -20.20
N HIS A 58 11.41 22.70 -19.92
CA HIS A 58 10.29 23.23 -19.14
C HIS A 58 10.18 22.68 -17.72
N ALA A 59 11.12 21.85 -17.26
CA ALA A 59 11.04 21.24 -15.94
C ALA A 59 11.00 22.27 -14.80
N GLU A 60 11.84 23.28 -14.83
CA GLU A 60 11.86 24.33 -13.81
C GLU A 60 10.59 25.20 -13.83
N GLU A 61 10.07 25.53 -15.04
CA GLU A 61 8.82 26.24 -15.18
C GLU A 61 7.66 25.46 -14.57
N PHE A 62 7.57 24.15 -14.87
CA PHE A 62 6.59 23.27 -14.26
C PHE A 62 6.67 23.31 -12.73
N LEU A 63 7.87 23.14 -12.17
CA LEU A 63 8.07 23.13 -10.72
C LEU A 63 7.66 24.47 -10.09
N ALA A 64 7.97 25.59 -10.72
CA ALA A 64 7.58 26.91 -10.24
C ALA A 64 6.05 27.06 -10.19
N LEU A 65 5.36 26.69 -11.27
CA LEU A 65 3.90 26.71 -11.34
C LEU A 65 3.26 25.75 -10.37
N PHE A 66 3.80 24.52 -10.22
CA PHE A 66 3.32 23.56 -9.24
C PHE A 66 3.40 24.11 -7.81
N LYS A 67 4.54 24.66 -7.43
CA LYS A 67 4.77 25.27 -6.11
C LYS A 67 3.89 26.49 -5.85
N LYS A 68 3.66 27.27 -6.89
CA LYS A 68 2.87 28.52 -6.81
C LYS A 68 1.36 28.22 -6.67
N ASN A 69 0.84 27.35 -7.52
CA ASN A 69 -0.60 27.21 -7.72
C ASN A 69 -1.19 25.91 -7.20
N HIS A 70 -0.50 24.79 -7.40
CA HIS A 70 -1.03 23.47 -7.07
C HIS A 70 -0.75 23.04 -5.63
N TYR A 71 0.50 23.14 -5.19
CA TYR A 71 0.91 22.72 -3.85
C TYR A 71 0.17 23.44 -2.71
N PRO A 72 -0.14 24.75 -2.78
CA PRO A 72 -0.92 25.42 -1.73
C PRO A 72 -2.34 24.85 -1.56
N VAL A 73 -2.97 24.38 -2.64
CA VAL A 73 -4.26 23.69 -2.58
C VAL A 73 -4.12 22.36 -1.85
N LEU A 74 -3.12 21.55 -2.22
CA LEU A 74 -2.82 20.28 -1.53
C LEU A 74 -2.53 20.50 -0.04
N LYS A 75 -1.83 21.58 0.33
CA LYS A 75 -1.61 21.94 1.73
C LYS A 75 -2.91 22.17 2.47
N LYS A 76 -3.86 22.86 1.86
CA LYS A 76 -5.19 23.08 2.47
C LYS A 76 -5.95 21.77 2.64
N GLU A 77 -5.86 20.86 1.70
CA GLU A 77 -6.47 19.54 1.84
C GLU A 77 -5.80 18.69 2.93
N MET A 78 -4.47 18.82 3.14
CA MET A 78 -3.78 18.23 4.30
C MET A 78 -4.28 18.85 5.63
N GLU A 79 -4.44 20.18 5.70
CA GLU A 79 -4.99 20.87 6.87
C GLU A 79 -6.41 20.40 7.21
N LEU A 80 -7.21 20.02 6.20
CA LEU A 80 -8.52 19.41 6.35
C LEU A 80 -8.49 17.92 6.75
N GLY A 81 -7.30 17.32 6.88
CA GLY A 81 -7.13 15.93 7.25
C GLY A 81 -7.50 14.92 6.16
N ARG A 82 -7.60 15.37 4.90
CA ARG A 82 -7.85 14.51 3.75
C ARG A 82 -6.61 13.75 3.32
N MET A 83 -5.46 14.38 3.40
CA MET A 83 -4.15 13.83 3.07
C MET A 83 -3.26 13.80 4.31
N LEU A 84 -2.49 12.74 4.46
CA LEU A 84 -1.52 12.55 5.54
C LEU A 84 -0.16 13.15 5.17
N SER A 85 0.21 13.08 3.90
CA SER A 85 1.45 13.66 3.39
C SER A 85 1.40 13.91 1.90
N VAL A 86 2.17 14.90 1.47
CA VAL A 86 2.49 15.20 0.06
C VAL A 86 3.99 15.36 -0.04
N THR A 87 4.65 14.56 -0.86
CA THR A 87 6.08 14.63 -1.11
C THR A 87 6.36 14.70 -2.59
N MET A 88 7.47 15.32 -2.98
CA MET A 88 7.93 15.35 -4.37
C MET A 88 9.35 14.83 -4.45
N ALA A 89 9.62 14.03 -5.45
CA ALA A 89 10.94 13.51 -5.78
C ALA A 89 11.32 13.86 -7.23
N VAL A 90 12.62 13.96 -7.45
CA VAL A 90 13.23 14.05 -8.77
C VAL A 90 14.15 12.86 -8.99
N PRO A 91 14.33 12.36 -10.21
CA PRO A 91 15.28 11.28 -10.45
C PRO A 91 16.70 11.78 -10.18
N ARG A 92 17.51 10.94 -9.52
CA ARG A 92 18.92 11.25 -9.27
C ARG A 92 19.78 11.10 -10.53
N TYR A 93 19.39 10.18 -11.40
CA TYR A 93 20.05 9.87 -12.65
C TYR A 93 19.03 9.93 -13.79
N HIS A 94 19.50 10.22 -14.99
CA HIS A 94 18.66 10.15 -16.19
C HIS A 94 18.44 8.69 -16.61
N THR A 95 17.35 8.47 -17.32
CA THR A 95 16.97 7.18 -17.92
C THR A 95 16.73 7.37 -19.42
N THR A 96 16.26 6.33 -20.08
CA THR A 96 15.81 6.41 -21.47
C THR A 96 14.63 7.36 -21.61
N GLU A 97 14.42 7.92 -22.81
CA GLU A 97 13.31 8.83 -23.06
C GLU A 97 11.95 8.21 -22.75
N ASP A 98 11.77 6.92 -23.08
CA ASP A 98 10.51 6.21 -22.82
C ASP A 98 10.22 6.03 -21.33
N GLY A 99 11.26 5.90 -20.50
CA GLY A 99 11.13 5.75 -19.05
C GLY A 99 11.30 7.06 -18.27
N ARG A 100 11.49 8.20 -18.97
CA ARG A 100 11.76 9.49 -18.33
C ARG A 100 10.53 10.05 -17.61
N TRP A 101 10.76 10.53 -16.43
CA TRP A 101 9.90 11.45 -15.70
C TRP A 101 10.77 12.49 -15.01
N ASP A 102 10.26 13.69 -14.83
CA ASP A 102 11.00 14.79 -14.22
C ASP A 102 10.62 14.99 -12.75
N TYR A 103 9.35 14.79 -12.44
CA TYR A 103 8.82 14.88 -11.08
C TYR A 103 7.91 13.70 -10.76
N ARG A 104 8.00 13.21 -9.53
CA ARG A 104 7.04 12.28 -8.94
C ARG A 104 6.52 12.87 -7.65
N VAL A 105 5.23 13.08 -7.57
CA VAL A 105 4.54 13.49 -6.34
C VAL A 105 3.88 12.25 -5.74
N THR A 106 4.16 11.98 -4.46
CA THR A 106 3.47 10.94 -3.72
C THR A 106 2.51 11.60 -2.74
N ILE A 107 1.23 11.30 -2.89
CA ILE A 107 0.17 11.74 -1.97
C ILE A 107 -0.31 10.53 -1.18
N VAL A 108 -0.25 10.61 0.14
CA VAL A 108 -0.84 9.62 1.02
C VAL A 108 -2.14 10.18 1.55
N PHE A 109 -3.25 9.66 1.07
CA PHE A 109 -4.59 10.01 1.53
C PHE A 109 -4.93 9.29 2.83
N LYS A 110 -5.87 9.85 3.59
CA LYS A 110 -6.38 9.25 4.83
C LYS A 110 -6.84 7.80 4.60
N ASN A 111 -7.54 7.56 3.50
CA ASN A 111 -7.98 6.24 3.04
C ASN A 111 -8.42 6.28 1.57
N ALA A 112 -8.73 5.13 1.00
CA ALA A 112 -9.16 5.00 -0.40
C ALA A 112 -10.48 5.74 -0.69
N ALA A 113 -11.40 5.83 0.26
CA ALA A 113 -12.66 6.55 0.06
C ALA A 113 -12.42 8.05 -0.14
N VAL A 114 -11.54 8.64 0.65
CA VAL A 114 -11.14 10.06 0.52
C VAL A 114 -10.36 10.30 -0.77
N ALA A 115 -9.50 9.35 -1.19
CA ALA A 115 -8.74 9.48 -2.43
C ALA A 115 -9.63 9.46 -3.69
N ASN A 116 -10.78 8.78 -3.62
CA ASN A 116 -11.67 8.57 -4.77
C ASN A 116 -12.99 9.34 -4.64
N ASP A 117 -13.14 10.25 -3.67
CA ASP A 117 -14.32 11.10 -3.59
C ASP A 117 -14.25 12.25 -4.62
N ASN A 118 -15.38 12.89 -4.84
CA ASN A 118 -15.48 14.05 -5.73
C ASN A 118 -15.34 15.36 -4.91
N PHE A 119 -14.26 15.49 -4.14
CA PHE A 119 -14.05 16.68 -3.34
C PHE A 119 -13.92 17.93 -4.20
N ASP A 120 -14.76 18.93 -3.93
CA ASP A 120 -14.70 20.21 -4.60
C ASP A 120 -13.75 21.18 -3.88
N SER A 121 -12.57 21.37 -4.42
CA SER A 121 -11.57 22.33 -3.93
C SER A 121 -11.77 23.75 -4.43
N SER A 122 -12.84 24.04 -5.20
CA SER A 122 -13.06 25.37 -5.80
C SER A 122 -13.14 26.50 -4.78
N GLY A 123 -13.70 26.24 -3.59
CA GLY A 123 -13.75 27.20 -2.48
C GLY A 123 -12.36 27.55 -1.97
N ILE A 124 -11.48 26.55 -1.83
CA ILE A 124 -10.08 26.72 -1.42
C ILE A 124 -9.33 27.54 -2.46
N ILE A 125 -9.49 27.18 -3.75
CA ILE A 125 -8.86 27.87 -4.88
C ILE A 125 -9.24 29.34 -4.93
N LYS A 126 -10.53 29.66 -4.80
CA LYS A 126 -11.00 31.06 -4.79
C LYS A 126 -10.44 31.86 -3.63
N GLN A 127 -10.26 31.23 -2.48
CA GLN A 127 -9.70 31.88 -1.30
C GLN A 127 -8.20 32.13 -1.45
N LEU A 128 -7.45 31.17 -2.00
CA LEU A 128 -6.01 31.27 -2.19
C LEU A 128 -5.64 32.21 -3.35
N TYR A 129 -6.45 32.24 -4.39
CA TYR A 129 -6.18 32.95 -5.65
C TYR A 129 -7.36 33.84 -6.02
N PRO A 130 -7.45 35.07 -5.47
CA PRO A 130 -8.54 36.01 -5.83
C PRO A 130 -8.56 36.34 -7.31
N ASP A 131 -7.39 36.45 -7.97
CA ASP A 131 -7.25 36.56 -9.40
C ASP A 131 -7.39 35.21 -10.08
N GLN A 132 -8.63 34.82 -10.32
CA GLN A 132 -9.00 33.54 -10.92
C GLN A 132 -8.56 33.43 -12.40
N GLU A 133 -8.42 34.56 -13.09
CA GLU A 133 -8.01 34.55 -14.49
C GLU A 133 -6.53 34.16 -14.63
N THR A 134 -5.67 34.82 -13.85
CA THR A 134 -4.24 34.49 -13.81
C THR A 134 -4.04 33.05 -13.31
N TYR A 135 -4.73 32.63 -12.25
CA TYR A 135 -4.65 31.26 -11.74
C TYR A 135 -4.97 30.21 -12.83
N LYS A 136 -6.07 30.40 -13.56
CA LYS A 136 -6.48 29.47 -14.63
C LYS A 136 -5.48 29.41 -15.77
N LYS A 137 -4.93 30.56 -16.19
CA LYS A 137 -3.90 30.62 -17.25
C LYS A 137 -2.62 29.86 -16.82
N GLU A 138 -2.21 30.05 -15.59
CA GLU A 138 -1.01 29.40 -15.06
C GLU A 138 -1.20 27.89 -14.87
N GLU A 139 -2.36 27.44 -14.38
CA GLU A 139 -2.68 26.02 -14.28
C GLU A 139 -2.81 25.37 -15.67
N GLN A 140 -3.42 26.05 -16.65
CA GLN A 140 -3.43 25.59 -18.03
C GLN A 140 -2.00 25.48 -18.57
N ARG A 141 -1.16 26.50 -18.37
CA ARG A 141 0.25 26.50 -18.80
C ARG A 141 1.02 25.32 -18.19
N ARG A 142 0.78 25.02 -16.90
CA ARG A 142 1.41 23.89 -16.20
C ARG A 142 1.12 22.54 -16.89
N PHE A 143 -0.08 22.37 -17.46
CA PHE A 143 -0.42 21.16 -18.22
C PHE A 143 0.09 21.21 -19.67
N GLU A 144 0.12 22.38 -20.32
CA GLU A 144 0.58 22.52 -21.70
C GLU A 144 2.06 22.14 -21.88
N ILE A 145 2.87 22.32 -20.84
CA ILE A 145 4.30 21.99 -20.86
C ILE A 145 4.61 20.54 -20.48
N LEU A 146 3.59 19.68 -20.34
CA LEU A 146 3.78 18.25 -20.12
C LEU A 146 3.81 17.49 -21.45
N ASP A 147 4.73 16.54 -21.57
CA ASP A 147 4.70 15.49 -22.58
C ASP A 147 3.78 14.34 -22.15
N ALA A 148 3.81 14.00 -20.83
CA ALA A 148 2.99 12.95 -20.27
C ALA A 148 2.74 13.17 -18.76
N HIS A 149 1.62 12.65 -18.30
CA HIS A 149 1.26 12.60 -16.90
C HIS A 149 0.47 11.32 -16.63
N TRP A 150 0.79 10.62 -15.54
CA TRP A 150 0.05 9.41 -15.15
C TRP A 150 0.04 9.24 -13.64
N ASP A 151 -0.99 8.58 -13.15
CA ASP A 151 -1.26 8.37 -11.74
C ASP A 151 -1.27 6.87 -11.45
N LEU A 152 -0.51 6.45 -10.43
CA LEU A 152 -0.39 5.06 -10.03
C LEU A 152 -0.76 4.91 -8.56
N PRO A 153 -1.92 4.32 -8.24
CA PRO A 153 -2.15 3.82 -6.90
C PRO A 153 -1.11 2.75 -6.55
N ILE A 154 -0.48 2.90 -5.40
CA ILE A 154 0.55 1.97 -4.93
C ILE A 154 0.14 1.31 -3.62
N LYS A 155 0.66 0.12 -3.39
CA LYS A 155 0.49 -0.62 -2.15
C LYS A 155 1.81 -1.26 -1.75
N ASP A 156 2.19 -1.05 -0.49
CA ASP A 156 3.35 -1.72 0.06
C ASP A 156 3.11 -3.23 0.20
N VAL A 157 4.13 -4.01 -0.14
CA VAL A 157 4.15 -5.46 0.04
C VAL A 157 5.04 -5.79 1.23
N ASN A 158 4.47 -6.44 2.25
CA ASN A 158 5.26 -6.94 3.36
C ASN A 158 6.04 -8.18 2.93
N LEU A 159 7.34 -8.03 2.67
CA LEU A 159 8.23 -9.12 2.25
C LEU A 159 8.53 -10.13 3.39
N GLY A 160 8.24 -9.77 4.63
CA GLY A 160 8.42 -10.65 5.80
C GLY A 160 7.17 -11.43 6.21
N ALA A 161 6.02 -11.16 5.61
CA ALA A 161 4.80 -11.93 5.88
C ALA A 161 4.86 -13.30 5.18
N LYS A 162 4.66 -14.37 5.98
CA LYS A 162 4.49 -15.75 5.48
C LYS A 162 3.03 -16.03 5.20
#